data_d78ebc478d1055ac94d15d61db866a05
#
_entry.id   d78ebc478d1055ac94d15d61db866a05
#
_cell.length_a   1.000
_cell.length_b   1.000
_cell.length_c   1.000
_cell.angle_alpha   90.00
_cell.angle_beta   90.00
_cell.angle_gamma   90.00
#
_symmetry.space_group_name_H-M   'P 1'
#
loop_
_entity.id
_entity.type
_entity.pdbx_description
1 polymer ?
#
loop_
_entity_poly.entity_id
_entity_poly.type
_entity_poly.pdbx_seq_one_letter_code
_entity_poly.pdbx_strand_id
1 'polypeptide(L)'
;FGLQRYRLLRRQEDDFSFSRNSEESAPKPDKQFAELLQEGPALGLHTIVWGDTAITLERTLDRGSMRQFDHRVLFQMSASDSSNLIDSPLANRLGAHRALIYSEEQGTIEKCRPYEVPDESWCQFIATHLRHRPA
;
A
#
# COMPACT_ATOMS: atom_id res chain seq x y z
N PHE A 1 -7.44 -0.55 -0.30
CA PHE A 1 -7.51 0.58 0.62
C PHE A 1 -6.83 1.81 -0.01
N GLY A 2 -7.64 2.85 -0.32
CA GLY A 2 -7.18 4.07 -0.99
C GLY A 2 -6.75 5.14 0.02
N LEU A 3 -5.46 5.38 0.15
CA LEU A 3 -4.90 6.27 1.17
C LEU A 3 -5.34 7.73 1.04
N GLN A 4 -5.53 8.22 -0.18
CA GLN A 4 -5.91 9.61 -0.41
C GLN A 4 -7.25 10.01 0.25
N ARG A 5 -8.10 9.05 0.59
CA ARG A 5 -9.39 9.30 1.27
C ARG A 5 -9.31 9.22 2.79
N TYR A 6 -8.19 8.77 3.35
CA TYR A 6 -8.03 8.52 4.78
C TYR A 6 -7.29 9.66 5.48
N ARG A 7 -8.02 10.74 5.77
CA ARG A 7 -7.48 11.86 6.54
C ARG A 7 -7.04 11.49 7.95
N LEU A 8 -7.62 10.43 8.52
CA LEU A 8 -7.29 9.94 9.86
C LEU A 8 -5.89 9.37 9.99
N LEU A 9 -5.30 8.89 8.86
CA LEU A 9 -3.92 8.40 8.83
C LEU A 9 -2.90 9.49 8.54
N ARG A 10 -3.35 10.72 8.27
CA ARG A 10 -2.43 11.85 8.19
C ARG A 10 -1.86 12.09 9.58
N ARG A 11 -0.54 12.21 9.67
CA ARG A 11 0.12 12.78 10.85
C ARG A 11 -0.61 14.08 11.21
N GLN A 12 -1.33 14.08 12.29
CA GLN A 12 -1.58 15.33 12.99
C GLN A 12 -0.21 15.77 13.47
N GLU A 13 0.34 16.80 12.84
CA GLU A 13 1.41 17.58 13.44
C GLU A 13 0.95 17.89 14.84
N ASP A 14 1.76 17.51 15.81
CA ASP A 14 1.45 17.65 17.21
C ASP A 14 0.98 19.09 17.48
N ASP A 15 -0.31 19.25 17.68
CA ASP A 15 -0.83 20.40 18.34
C ASP A 15 -0.10 20.43 19.69
N PHE A 16 0.66 21.49 19.91
CA PHE A 16 1.31 21.78 21.19
C PHE A 16 0.25 21.99 22.26
N SER A 17 -0.54 21.02 22.56
CA SER A 17 -1.41 21.03 23.72
C SER A 17 -0.62 20.56 24.92
N PHE A 18 -0.09 21.53 25.66
CA PHE A 18 0.24 21.38 27.08
C PHE A 18 -1.05 21.05 27.87
N SER A 19 -1.59 19.87 27.67
CA SER A 19 -2.63 19.35 28.55
C SER A 19 -2.06 18.19 29.36
N ARG A 20 -1.59 18.51 30.53
CA ARG A 20 -1.44 17.57 31.64
C ARG A 20 -2.82 17.06 32.01
N ASN A 21 -3.26 15.98 31.43
CA ASN A 21 -4.20 15.07 32.07
C ASN A 21 -4.02 13.70 31.43
N SER A 22 -3.54 12.78 32.27
CA SER A 22 -3.43 11.36 32.07
C SER A 22 -4.81 10.72 32.03
N GLU A 23 -5.48 10.82 30.88
CA GLU A 23 -6.51 9.86 30.49
C GLU A 23 -5.90 9.01 29.37
N GLU A 24 -6.06 7.69 29.47
CA GLU A 24 -5.66 6.73 28.43
C GLU A 24 -6.25 7.17 27.10
N SER A 25 -5.49 7.99 26.37
CA SER A 25 -5.91 8.40 25.03
C SER A 25 -5.91 7.16 24.15
N ALA A 26 -7.05 6.85 23.54
CA ALA A 26 -7.17 5.80 22.55
C ALA A 26 -5.99 5.84 21.58
N PRO A 27 -5.38 4.71 21.23
CA PRO A 27 -4.20 4.67 20.38
C PRO A 27 -4.50 5.39 19.06
N LYS A 28 -3.58 6.27 18.66
CA LYS A 28 -3.73 7.06 17.44
C LYS A 28 -3.88 6.15 16.22
N PRO A 29 -4.76 6.46 15.27
CA PRO A 29 -5.02 5.60 14.10
C PRO A 29 -3.79 5.27 13.26
N ASP A 30 -2.83 6.19 13.16
CA ASP A 30 -1.55 6.00 12.48
C ASP A 30 -0.69 4.91 13.16
N LYS A 31 -0.65 4.90 14.49
CA LYS A 31 0.05 3.87 15.27
C LYS A 31 -0.62 2.51 15.14
N GLN A 32 -1.96 2.46 15.26
CA GLN A 32 -2.72 1.21 15.06
C GLN A 32 -2.49 0.64 13.66
N PHE A 33 -2.43 1.50 12.65
CA PHE A 33 -2.18 1.06 11.30
C PHE A 33 -0.74 0.53 11.11
N ALA A 34 0.25 1.19 11.72
CA ALA A 34 1.64 0.72 11.71
C ALA A 34 1.80 -0.64 12.40
N GLU A 35 1.16 -0.85 13.55
CA GLU A 35 1.10 -2.14 14.25
C GLU A 35 0.44 -3.21 13.37
N LEU A 36 -0.69 -2.89 12.73
CA LEU A 36 -1.36 -3.82 11.81
C LEU A 36 -0.47 -4.24 10.63
N LEU A 37 0.31 -3.32 10.07
CA LEU A 37 1.24 -3.63 8.99
C LEU A 37 2.38 -4.54 9.46
N GLN A 38 2.86 -4.35 10.67
CA GLN A 38 3.99 -5.08 11.22
C GLN A 38 3.59 -6.48 11.72
N GLU A 39 2.50 -6.59 12.47
CA GLU A 39 2.09 -7.83 13.13
C GLU A 39 1.06 -8.64 12.33
N GLY A 40 0.30 -7.96 11.47
CA GLY A 40 -0.78 -8.57 10.69
C GLY A 40 -0.36 -9.77 9.85
N PRO A 41 0.75 -9.74 9.13
CA PRO A 41 1.19 -10.88 8.30
C PRO A 41 1.37 -12.17 9.08
N ALA A 42 1.89 -12.11 10.30
CA ALA A 42 2.02 -13.28 11.19
C ALA A 42 0.65 -13.88 11.61
N LEU A 43 -0.39 -13.07 11.59
CA LEU A 43 -1.77 -13.46 11.88
C LEU A 43 -2.59 -13.78 10.62
N GLY A 44 -1.95 -13.78 9.43
CA GLY A 44 -2.63 -14.00 8.15
C GLY A 44 -3.38 -12.77 7.62
N LEU A 45 -3.16 -11.59 8.18
CA LEU A 45 -3.74 -10.33 7.72
C LEU A 45 -2.80 -9.64 6.72
N HIS A 46 -3.21 -9.55 5.48
CA HIS A 46 -2.45 -8.88 4.43
C HIS A 46 -3.14 -7.58 4.00
N THR A 47 -2.37 -6.52 3.90
CA THR A 47 -2.89 -5.18 3.58
C THR A 47 -2.48 -4.76 2.18
N ILE A 48 -3.45 -4.42 1.34
CA ILE A 48 -3.23 -3.82 0.02
C ILE A 48 -3.59 -2.34 0.12
N VAL A 49 -2.64 -1.49 -0.22
CA VAL A 49 -2.80 -0.04 -0.21
C VAL A 49 -2.56 0.50 -1.61
N TRP A 50 -3.36 1.46 -2.04
CA TRP A 50 -3.10 2.18 -3.27
C TRP A 50 -3.13 3.70 -3.05
N GLY A 51 -2.29 4.40 -3.78
CA GLY A 51 -2.22 5.86 -3.82
C GLY A 51 -2.12 6.35 -5.26
N ASP A 52 -2.67 7.50 -5.52
CA ASP A 52 -2.66 8.14 -6.83
C ASP A 52 -1.32 8.82 -7.16
N THR A 53 -0.56 9.21 -6.13
CA THR A 53 0.73 9.87 -6.29
C THR A 53 1.71 9.42 -5.19
N ALA A 54 3.03 9.45 -5.51
CA ALA A 54 4.09 9.20 -4.52
C ALA A 54 3.99 10.17 -3.33
N ILE A 55 3.69 11.44 -3.59
CA ILE A 55 3.53 12.46 -2.55
C ILE A 55 2.39 12.10 -1.57
N THR A 56 1.28 11.55 -2.06
CA THR A 56 0.18 11.09 -1.19
C THR A 56 0.63 9.98 -0.27
N LEU A 57 1.39 9.02 -0.78
CA LEU A 57 1.95 7.93 0.01
C LEU A 57 2.91 8.47 1.10
N GLU A 58 3.88 9.30 0.72
CA GLU A 58 4.88 9.86 1.62
C GLU A 58 4.27 10.75 2.74
N ARG A 59 3.19 11.45 2.44
CA ARG A 59 2.47 12.27 3.43
C ARG A 59 1.60 11.45 4.38
N THR A 60 1.20 10.26 4.00
CA THR A 60 0.27 9.43 4.75
C THR A 60 0.99 8.34 5.53
N LEU A 61 2.02 7.75 4.95
CA LEU A 61 2.82 6.70 5.55
C LEU A 61 4.20 7.24 5.91
N ASP A 62 4.65 6.94 7.11
CA ASP A 62 6.04 7.18 7.46
C ASP A 62 6.98 6.16 6.79
N ARG A 63 8.29 6.40 6.88
CA ARG A 63 9.29 5.51 6.29
C ARG A 63 9.26 4.09 6.86
N GLY A 64 8.90 3.94 8.13
CA GLY A 64 8.78 2.64 8.79
C GLY A 64 7.63 1.84 8.19
N SER A 65 6.45 2.45 8.09
CA SER A 65 5.27 1.85 7.46
C SER A 65 5.47 1.53 5.97
N MET A 66 6.18 2.41 5.23
CA MET A 66 6.50 2.15 3.82
C MET A 66 7.37 0.91 3.62
N ARG A 67 8.28 0.62 4.53
CA ARG A 67 9.14 -0.57 4.49
C ARG A 67 8.41 -1.88 4.77
N GLN A 68 7.22 -1.83 5.36
CA GLN A 68 6.40 -3.03 5.58
C GLN A 68 5.75 -3.55 4.29
N PHE A 69 5.80 -2.77 3.21
CA PHE A 69 5.30 -3.19 1.91
C PHE A 69 6.44 -3.76 1.08
N ASP A 70 6.63 -5.08 1.16
CA ASP A 70 7.61 -5.78 0.34
C ASP A 70 7.29 -5.67 -1.15
N HIS A 71 6.02 -5.88 -1.50
CA HIS A 71 5.59 -5.82 -2.88
C HIS A 71 5.05 -4.44 -3.24
N ARG A 72 5.59 -3.85 -4.33
CA ARG A 72 5.15 -2.56 -4.86
C ARG A 72 4.81 -2.69 -6.33
N VAL A 73 3.62 -2.23 -6.68
CA VAL A 73 3.16 -2.21 -8.08
C VAL A 73 3.12 -0.76 -8.57
N LEU A 74 3.95 -0.44 -9.54
CA LEU A 74 4.08 0.92 -10.09
C LEU A 74 3.52 0.97 -11.50
N PHE A 75 2.64 1.92 -11.74
CA PHE A 75 2.26 2.35 -13.08
C PHE A 75 3.21 3.45 -13.57
N GLN A 76 3.00 3.94 -14.79
CA GLN A 76 3.83 5.01 -15.33
C GLN A 76 3.79 6.25 -14.44
N MET A 77 4.97 6.72 -14.06
CA MET A 77 5.17 7.90 -13.23
C MET A 77 6.46 8.62 -13.59
N SER A 78 6.81 9.70 -12.89
CA SER A 78 8.08 10.40 -13.09
C SER A 78 9.28 9.51 -12.71
N ALA A 79 10.46 9.80 -13.28
CA ALA A 79 11.67 9.07 -12.96
C ALA A 79 12.08 9.23 -11.49
N SER A 80 11.86 10.43 -10.92
CA SER A 80 12.13 10.72 -9.51
C SER A 80 11.23 9.91 -8.58
N ASP A 81 9.91 9.89 -8.83
CA ASP A 81 8.96 9.13 -8.01
C ASP A 81 9.24 7.63 -8.06
N SER A 82 9.55 7.13 -9.28
CA SER A 82 9.96 5.74 -9.45
C SER A 82 11.21 5.40 -8.65
N SER A 83 12.23 6.26 -8.71
CA SER A 83 13.47 6.05 -7.95
C SER A 83 13.24 6.11 -6.44
N ASN A 84 12.36 6.98 -5.96
CA ASN A 84 12.02 7.06 -4.54
C ASN A 84 11.28 5.81 -4.03
N LEU A 85 10.51 5.14 -4.90
CA LEU A 85 9.69 3.99 -4.49
C LEU A 85 10.39 2.64 -4.66
N ILE A 86 11.26 2.49 -5.65
CA ILE A 86 11.89 1.19 -6.00
C ILE A 86 13.38 1.31 -6.35
N ASP A 87 14.04 2.40 -6.00
CA ASP A 87 15.44 2.69 -6.32
C ASP A 87 15.80 2.59 -7.81
N SER A 88 14.79 2.74 -8.69
CA SER A 88 14.94 2.62 -10.13
C SER A 88 14.00 3.55 -10.90
N PRO A 89 14.47 4.26 -11.96
CA PRO A 89 13.62 5.14 -12.76
C PRO A 89 12.75 4.41 -13.80
N LEU A 90 12.70 3.09 -13.78
CA LEU A 90 12.11 2.27 -14.86
C LEU A 90 10.62 2.53 -15.11
N ALA A 91 9.85 2.93 -14.09
CA ALA A 91 8.43 3.21 -14.26
C ALA A 91 8.13 4.39 -15.20
N ASN A 92 9.11 5.29 -15.41
CA ASN A 92 8.95 6.41 -16.35
C ASN A 92 8.77 5.95 -17.83
N ARG A 93 9.26 4.76 -18.17
CA ARG A 93 9.26 4.25 -19.55
C ARG A 93 8.25 3.14 -19.81
N LEU A 94 7.26 2.98 -18.93
CA LEU A 94 6.33 1.83 -19.02
C LEU A 94 5.39 1.92 -20.22
N GLY A 95 4.83 3.08 -20.50
CA GLY A 95 3.74 3.24 -21.44
C GLY A 95 2.38 2.78 -20.86
N ALA A 96 1.33 2.97 -21.65
CA ALA A 96 -0.04 2.64 -21.23
C ALA A 96 -0.24 1.15 -20.97
N HIS A 97 -1.11 0.83 -20.01
CA HIS A 97 -1.51 -0.54 -19.65
C HIS A 97 -0.36 -1.47 -19.25
N ARG A 98 0.68 -0.92 -18.67
CA ARG A 98 1.83 -1.68 -18.15
C ARG A 98 2.15 -1.25 -16.73
N ALA A 99 2.67 -2.19 -15.96
CA ALA A 99 3.11 -1.96 -14.59
C ALA A 99 4.47 -2.63 -14.34
N LEU A 100 5.16 -2.18 -13.31
CA LEU A 100 6.27 -2.89 -12.69
C LEU A 100 5.76 -3.55 -11.42
N ILE A 101 6.17 -4.77 -11.18
CA ILE A 101 6.05 -5.45 -9.89
C ILE A 101 7.46 -5.50 -9.31
N TYR A 102 7.62 -4.90 -8.15
CA TYR A 102 8.87 -4.90 -7.39
C TYR A 102 8.70 -5.73 -6.13
N SER A 103 9.66 -6.58 -5.82
CA SER A 103 9.80 -7.24 -4.52
C SER A 103 11.10 -6.77 -3.87
N GLU A 104 10.99 -6.19 -2.69
CA GLU A 104 12.15 -5.74 -1.91
C GLU A 104 12.94 -6.93 -1.37
N GLU A 105 12.25 -7.97 -0.88
CA GLU A 105 12.88 -9.20 -0.37
C GLU A 105 13.70 -9.92 -1.43
N GLN A 106 13.17 -10.03 -2.66
CA GLN A 106 13.84 -10.72 -3.75
C GLN A 106 14.78 -9.82 -4.54
N GLY A 107 14.70 -8.49 -4.39
CA GLY A 107 15.44 -7.52 -5.18
C GLY A 107 15.09 -7.57 -6.67
N THR A 108 13.86 -7.99 -7.02
CA THR A 108 13.44 -8.19 -8.41
C THR A 108 12.50 -7.09 -8.88
N ILE A 109 12.62 -6.73 -10.16
CA ILE A 109 11.69 -5.83 -10.86
C ILE A 109 11.19 -6.55 -12.09
N GLU A 110 9.89 -6.80 -12.15
CA GLU A 110 9.25 -7.47 -13.27
C GLU A 110 8.28 -6.52 -13.97
N LYS A 111 8.27 -6.55 -15.29
CA LYS A 111 7.32 -5.80 -16.10
C LYS A 111 6.12 -6.67 -16.43
N CYS A 112 4.94 -6.19 -16.12
CA CYS A 112 3.70 -6.90 -16.40
C CYS A 112 2.69 -6.04 -17.17
N ARG A 113 1.71 -6.72 -17.71
CA ARG A 113 0.50 -6.10 -18.25
C ARG A 113 -0.66 -6.55 -17.38
N PRO A 114 -1.24 -5.65 -16.57
CA PRO A 114 -2.41 -5.98 -15.76
C PRO A 114 -3.57 -6.45 -16.63
N TYR A 115 -4.36 -7.35 -16.09
CA TYR A 115 -5.61 -7.76 -16.71
C TYR A 115 -6.62 -6.62 -16.65
N GLU A 116 -7.65 -6.71 -17.47
CA GLU A 116 -8.80 -5.84 -17.39
C GLU A 116 -9.61 -6.12 -16.11
N VAL A 117 -10.43 -5.15 -15.70
CA VAL A 117 -11.34 -5.36 -14.56
C VAL A 117 -12.26 -6.53 -14.88
N PRO A 118 -12.32 -7.56 -14.03
CA PRO A 118 -13.14 -8.74 -14.30
C PRO A 118 -14.62 -8.35 -14.31
N ASP A 119 -15.37 -8.94 -15.23
CA ASP A 119 -16.81 -8.83 -15.27
C ASP A 119 -17.48 -9.67 -14.17
N GLU A 120 -18.80 -9.49 -14.01
CA GLU A 120 -19.55 -10.20 -13.00
C GLU A 120 -19.58 -11.73 -13.21
N SER A 121 -19.59 -12.17 -14.47
CA SER A 121 -19.61 -13.60 -14.82
C SER A 121 -18.31 -14.29 -14.41
N TRP A 122 -17.19 -13.63 -14.62
CA TRP A 122 -15.88 -14.12 -14.19
C TRP A 122 -15.76 -14.17 -12.67
N CYS A 123 -16.25 -13.13 -11.97
CA CYS A 123 -16.27 -13.11 -10.51
C CYS A 123 -17.11 -14.24 -9.93
N GLN A 124 -18.28 -14.54 -10.50
CA GLN A 124 -19.15 -15.65 -10.08
C GLN A 124 -18.48 -17.01 -10.35
N PHE A 125 -17.84 -17.18 -11.51
CA PHE A 125 -17.08 -18.38 -11.83
C PHE A 125 -15.99 -18.65 -10.80
N ILE A 126 -15.15 -17.66 -10.48
CA ILE A 126 -14.10 -17.80 -9.48
C ILE A 126 -14.66 -18.07 -8.08
N ALA A 127 -15.71 -17.35 -7.67
CA ALA A 127 -16.35 -17.56 -6.36
C ALA A 127 -16.86 -19.01 -6.21
N THR A 128 -17.40 -19.59 -7.27
CA THR A 128 -17.86 -20.97 -7.28
C THR A 128 -16.69 -21.95 -7.15
N HIS A 129 -15.61 -21.72 -7.88
CA HIS A 129 -14.41 -22.57 -7.83
C HIS A 129 -13.69 -22.52 -6.47
N LEU A 130 -13.64 -21.34 -5.83
CA LEU A 130 -13.01 -21.21 -4.52
C LEU A 130 -13.81 -21.88 -3.41
N ARG A 131 -15.14 -21.91 -3.51
CA ARG A 131 -16.01 -22.60 -2.52
C ARG A 131 -15.83 -24.11 -2.53
N HIS A 132 -15.41 -24.70 -3.63
CA HIS A 132 -15.25 -26.15 -3.81
C HIS A 132 -13.80 -26.60 -3.60
N ARG A 133 -12.89 -25.74 -3.18
CA ARG A 133 -11.51 -26.11 -2.91
C ARG A 133 -11.44 -26.81 -1.54
N PRO A 134 -11.10 -28.11 -1.45
CA PRO A 134 -10.86 -28.75 -0.17
C PRO A 134 -9.70 -28.04 0.55
N ALA A 135 -9.82 -27.89 1.86
CA ALA A 135 -8.78 -27.31 2.72
C ALA A 135 -7.50 -28.20 2.72
#